data_98214f6bb3a52e2be3e4647a483c5199
#
_entry.id   98214f6bb3a52e2be3e4647a483c5199
#
_cell.length_a   1.000
_cell.length_b   1.000
_cell.length_c   1.000
_cell.angle_alpha   90.00
_cell.angle_beta   90.00
_cell.angle_gamma   90.00
#
_symmetry.space_group_name_H-M   'P 1'
#
loop_
_entity.id
_entity.type
_entity.pdbx_description
1 polymer ?
#
loop_
_entity_poly.entity_id
_entity_poly.type
_entity_poly.pdbx_seq_one_letter_code
_entity_poly.pdbx_strand_id
1 'polypeptide(L)'
;EIPLRLVGSEMCIRDRTYRQFPPNEDKVSLLGYGCMRWPTLPAPGGDGNVIDQEEVNRLVDYAIEHGVNYFDTAPVYVQGWSEKSTGIALKRHPRDKFFVATKMSNFSNSDYDFGVKMYHNSLKNLQVDYIDYYLLHMLGAPGKSGLQGRFLDNGLLDFLLKEREAGRIRHLGWSFHGTKEEFDRALAMHDQVHWDFVQIQLNYSDWQHASGRNVNADYLYEQVSSKNIPVVVMEPLLGGRLSNIPDHIFSRLKERNPEGSVASWAFRFAGTPEKVLTVLSGMTYMEHLQDNLRTYSPLVPLTDEENQFLLDTADLMQKYPTVPCNDCKYCMPCPYGIDIPGVLVHYNKCVNEGNMPKDRMDENYVKARRAFLVGYDRSVPKLRQASHCIGCGQCNPHCPQSIDIPKELHRIDAYVEQLKQETL
;
A
#
# COMPACT_ATOMS: atom_id res chain seq x y z
N GLU A 1 10.11 46.90 7.76
CA GLU A 1 8.98 46.13 8.27
C GLU A 1 8.69 45.00 7.29
N ILE A 2 9.11 43.79 7.63
CA ILE A 2 8.77 42.55 6.91
C ILE A 2 7.40 42.13 7.41
N PRO A 3 6.36 42.05 6.56
CA PRO A 3 5.08 41.54 7.03
C PRO A 3 5.26 40.08 7.45
N LEU A 4 4.94 39.79 8.71
CA LEU A 4 4.70 38.44 9.21
C LEU A 4 3.65 37.77 8.30
N ARG A 5 4.10 37.02 7.30
CA ARG A 5 3.22 36.09 6.61
C ARG A 5 2.80 35.03 7.63
N LEU A 6 1.53 35.03 7.89
CA LEU A 6 0.81 34.04 8.70
C LEU A 6 1.33 32.62 8.40
N VAL A 7 2.07 32.07 9.36
CA VAL A 7 2.27 30.63 9.47
C VAL A 7 0.93 30.07 9.95
N GLY A 8 0.19 29.41 9.06
CA GLY A 8 -1.11 28.84 9.35
C GLY A 8 -2.23 29.40 8.47
N SER A 9 -2.06 29.33 7.11
CA SER A 9 -3.24 29.38 6.27
C SER A 9 -4.02 28.11 6.52
N GLU A 10 -5.18 28.21 7.18
CA GLU A 10 -6.19 27.15 7.19
C GLU A 10 -6.38 26.69 5.75
N MET A 11 -5.93 25.45 5.48
CA MET A 11 -6.08 24.83 4.17
C MET A 11 -7.58 24.61 3.95
N CYS A 12 -8.19 25.50 3.16
CA CYS A 12 -9.64 25.50 2.97
C CYS A 12 -10.05 24.19 2.26
N ILE A 13 -11.11 23.54 2.71
CA ILE A 13 -11.69 22.34 2.05
C ILE A 13 -12.02 22.63 0.57
N ARG A 14 -12.27 23.90 0.21
CA ARG A 14 -12.57 24.33 -1.17
C ARG A 14 -11.41 24.11 -2.15
N ASP A 15 -10.17 24.01 -1.64
CA ASP A 15 -8.98 23.83 -2.46
C ASP A 15 -8.64 22.33 -2.67
N ARG A 16 -9.39 21.43 -2.04
CA ARG A 16 -9.19 19.98 -2.16
C ARG A 16 -9.56 19.48 -3.55
N THR A 17 -8.71 18.65 -4.15
CA THR A 17 -9.04 17.99 -5.42
C THR A 17 -9.97 16.81 -5.17
N TYR A 18 -11.11 16.85 -5.85
CA TYR A 18 -12.08 15.76 -5.91
C TYR A 18 -12.22 15.26 -7.34
N ARG A 19 -12.63 14.00 -7.47
CA ARG A 19 -12.98 13.40 -8.76
C ARG A 19 -14.36 12.75 -8.72
N GLN A 20 -15.00 12.73 -9.89
CA GLN A 20 -16.31 12.15 -10.09
C GLN A 20 -16.36 11.55 -11.49
N PHE A 21 -16.85 10.32 -11.60
CA PHE A 21 -16.94 9.61 -12.87
C PHE A 21 -18.37 9.12 -13.12
N PRO A 22 -19.06 9.63 -14.17
CA PRO A 22 -20.37 9.15 -14.56
C PRO A 22 -20.34 7.63 -14.92
N PRO A 23 -21.40 6.85 -14.62
CA PRO A 23 -22.68 7.31 -14.07
C PRO A 23 -22.68 7.51 -12.55
N ASN A 24 -21.56 7.24 -11.86
CA ASN A 24 -21.44 7.48 -10.42
C ASN A 24 -21.40 8.98 -10.12
N GLU A 25 -22.28 9.42 -9.23
CA GLU A 25 -22.35 10.83 -8.80
C GLU A 25 -21.49 11.13 -7.55
N ASP A 26 -20.78 10.12 -7.01
CA ASP A 26 -19.95 10.28 -5.84
C ASP A 26 -18.77 11.22 -6.12
N LYS A 27 -18.68 12.30 -5.38
CA LYS A 27 -17.57 13.23 -5.41
C LYS A 27 -16.49 12.77 -4.42
N VAL A 28 -15.52 12.01 -4.90
CA VAL A 28 -14.48 11.35 -4.10
C VAL A 28 -13.25 12.23 -4.00
N SER A 29 -12.68 12.39 -2.79
CA SER A 29 -11.40 13.08 -2.61
C SER A 29 -10.26 12.32 -3.30
N LEU A 30 -9.41 13.03 -4.04
CA LEU A 30 -8.28 12.41 -4.73
C LEU A 30 -7.29 11.78 -3.74
N LEU A 31 -7.15 12.31 -2.52
CA LEU A 31 -6.49 11.65 -1.41
C LEU A 31 -7.48 10.71 -0.71
N GLY A 32 -7.22 9.41 -0.77
CA GLY A 32 -7.92 8.39 0.00
C GLY A 32 -7.08 7.91 1.21
N TYR A 33 -7.75 7.57 2.29
CA TYR A 33 -7.10 7.05 3.49
C TYR A 33 -6.99 5.53 3.43
N GLY A 34 -5.77 4.99 3.31
CA GLY A 34 -5.48 3.55 3.41
C GLY A 34 -5.33 3.11 4.87
N CYS A 35 -6.26 2.29 5.35
CA CYS A 35 -6.34 1.89 6.76
C CYS A 35 -5.47 0.65 7.12
N MET A 36 -4.56 0.27 6.25
CA MET A 36 -3.66 -0.88 6.48
C MET A 36 -2.54 -0.58 7.48
N ARG A 37 -2.22 0.71 7.72
CA ARG A 37 -1.08 1.15 8.52
C ARG A 37 -1.49 2.03 9.69
N TRP A 38 -2.56 1.63 10.39
CA TRP A 38 -2.97 2.31 11.60
C TRP A 38 -1.85 2.34 12.64
N PRO A 39 -1.70 3.45 13.40
CA PRO A 39 -0.73 3.53 14.49
C PRO A 39 -0.98 2.46 15.54
N THR A 40 0.10 1.93 16.10
CA THR A 40 0.04 0.87 17.10
C THR A 40 0.88 1.20 18.32
N LEU A 41 0.46 0.69 19.48
CA LEU A 41 1.17 0.73 20.76
C LEU A 41 1.58 -0.70 21.15
N PRO A 42 2.63 -0.86 22.01
CA PRO A 42 2.92 -2.14 22.60
C PRO A 42 1.70 -2.70 23.35
N ALA A 43 1.42 -3.98 23.16
CA ALA A 43 0.31 -4.63 23.86
C ALA A 43 0.57 -4.65 25.39
N PRO A 44 -0.48 -4.50 26.22
CA PRO A 44 -0.37 -4.75 27.64
C PRO A 44 0.10 -6.19 27.90
N GLY A 45 1.26 -6.35 28.55
CA GLY A 45 1.87 -7.67 28.77
C GLY A 45 3.09 -7.98 27.89
N GLY A 46 3.39 -7.13 26.88
CA GLY A 46 4.66 -7.16 26.14
C GLY A 46 4.69 -8.02 24.88
N ASP A 47 3.61 -8.78 24.59
CA ASP A 47 3.54 -9.61 23.38
C ASP A 47 2.74 -8.93 22.26
N GLY A 48 3.46 -8.40 21.25
CA GLY A 48 2.87 -7.79 20.06
C GLY A 48 2.46 -6.34 20.21
N ASN A 49 1.64 -5.86 19.28
CA ASN A 49 1.12 -4.50 19.23
C ASN A 49 -0.41 -4.50 19.13
N VAL A 50 -1.03 -3.48 19.69
CA VAL A 50 -2.45 -3.15 19.56
C VAL A 50 -2.62 -1.84 18.83
N ILE A 51 -3.74 -1.63 18.14
CA ILE A 51 -4.02 -0.35 17.49
C ILE A 51 -4.19 0.75 18.54
N ASP A 52 -3.52 1.89 18.33
CA ASP A 52 -3.75 3.12 19.07
C ASP A 52 -5.06 3.77 18.57
N GLN A 53 -6.17 3.37 19.19
CA GLN A 53 -7.48 3.85 18.75
C GLN A 53 -7.67 5.37 18.96
N GLU A 54 -7.01 5.94 19.94
CA GLU A 54 -7.08 7.39 20.20
C GLU A 54 -6.41 8.17 19.07
N GLU A 55 -5.23 7.73 18.65
CA GLU A 55 -4.53 8.34 17.53
C GLU A 55 -5.26 8.09 16.19
N VAL A 56 -5.84 6.90 15.98
CA VAL A 56 -6.69 6.63 14.80
C VAL A 56 -7.86 7.59 14.75
N ASN A 57 -8.56 7.81 15.87
CA ASN A 57 -9.67 8.76 15.93
C ASN A 57 -9.22 10.17 15.56
N ARG A 58 -8.09 10.62 16.11
CA ARG A 58 -7.51 11.96 15.83
C ARG A 58 -7.16 12.13 14.35
N LEU A 59 -6.55 11.12 13.74
CA LEU A 59 -6.19 11.13 12.33
C LEU A 59 -7.41 11.15 11.41
N VAL A 60 -8.44 10.35 11.73
CA VAL A 60 -9.70 10.32 10.95
C VAL A 60 -10.47 11.62 11.08
N ASP A 61 -10.59 12.17 12.30
CA ASP A 61 -11.23 13.47 12.54
C ASP A 61 -10.57 14.55 11.68
N TYR A 62 -9.24 14.66 11.75
CA TYR A 62 -8.48 15.63 10.99
C TYR A 62 -8.61 15.42 9.46
N ALA A 63 -8.59 14.18 8.99
CA ALA A 63 -8.75 13.86 7.58
C ALA A 63 -10.11 14.32 7.04
N ILE A 64 -11.21 14.02 7.76
CA ILE A 64 -12.57 14.39 7.36
C ILE A 64 -12.75 15.92 7.42
N GLU A 65 -12.27 16.57 8.47
CA GLU A 65 -12.29 18.02 8.62
C GLU A 65 -11.56 18.76 7.48
N HIS A 66 -10.53 18.09 6.90
CA HIS A 66 -9.78 18.62 5.76
C HIS A 66 -10.21 18.02 4.42
N GLY A 67 -11.40 17.42 4.33
CA GLY A 67 -12.05 17.03 3.09
C GLY A 67 -11.64 15.68 2.50
N VAL A 68 -10.93 14.84 3.23
CA VAL A 68 -10.76 13.43 2.85
C VAL A 68 -12.05 12.68 3.15
N ASN A 69 -12.59 12.00 2.15
CA ASN A 69 -13.86 11.30 2.29
C ASN A 69 -13.85 9.83 1.83
N TYR A 70 -12.70 9.26 1.49
CA TYR A 70 -12.58 7.85 1.08
C TYR A 70 -11.65 7.10 2.03
N PHE A 71 -12.15 6.03 2.67
CA PHE A 71 -11.43 5.20 3.64
C PHE A 71 -11.42 3.74 3.19
N ASP A 72 -10.22 3.20 2.93
CA ASP A 72 -10.02 1.85 2.40
C ASP A 72 -9.46 0.92 3.47
N THR A 73 -10.15 -0.17 3.75
CA THR A 73 -9.74 -1.21 4.70
C THR A 73 -9.90 -2.62 4.13
N ALA A 74 -9.64 -3.63 4.95
CA ALA A 74 -9.91 -5.04 4.66
C ALA A 74 -9.95 -5.88 5.95
N PRO A 75 -10.65 -7.03 5.94
CA PRO A 75 -10.73 -7.94 7.10
C PRO A 75 -9.38 -8.44 7.60
N VAL A 76 -8.36 -8.50 6.72
CA VAL A 76 -7.02 -9.03 7.04
C VAL A 76 -6.02 -7.96 7.49
N TYR A 77 -6.37 -6.66 7.37
CA TYR A 77 -5.44 -5.59 7.70
C TYR A 77 -5.23 -5.48 9.21
N VAL A 78 -3.99 -5.16 9.60
CA VAL A 78 -3.57 -5.05 11.01
C VAL A 78 -4.04 -6.26 11.82
N GLN A 79 -3.73 -7.48 11.31
CA GLN A 79 -4.08 -8.77 11.96
C GLN A 79 -5.60 -8.92 12.25
N GLY A 80 -6.45 -8.33 11.40
CA GLY A 80 -7.90 -8.42 11.51
C GLY A 80 -8.57 -7.30 12.33
N TRP A 81 -7.81 -6.33 12.83
CA TRP A 81 -8.35 -5.25 13.66
C TRP A 81 -8.72 -3.97 12.91
N SER A 82 -8.27 -3.83 11.64
CA SER A 82 -8.43 -2.57 10.91
C SER A 82 -9.88 -2.17 10.69
N GLU A 83 -10.75 -3.08 10.23
CA GLU A 83 -12.18 -2.75 10.02
C GLU A 83 -12.85 -2.24 11.29
N LYS A 84 -12.62 -2.92 12.43
CA LYS A 84 -13.21 -2.52 13.71
C LYS A 84 -12.71 -1.15 14.16
N SER A 85 -11.42 -0.90 14.05
CA SER A 85 -10.82 0.38 14.41
C SER A 85 -11.31 1.51 13.50
N THR A 86 -11.37 1.26 12.19
CA THR A 86 -11.93 2.19 11.20
C THR A 86 -13.41 2.50 11.51
N GLY A 87 -14.21 1.47 11.80
CA GLY A 87 -15.64 1.63 12.15
C GLY A 87 -15.84 2.47 13.41
N ILE A 88 -15.04 2.26 14.46
CA ILE A 88 -15.08 3.09 15.68
C ILE A 88 -14.80 4.56 15.37
N ALA A 89 -13.78 4.85 14.56
CA ALA A 89 -13.43 6.21 14.19
C ALA A 89 -14.50 6.88 13.31
N LEU A 90 -14.95 6.19 12.25
CA LEU A 90 -15.93 6.73 11.30
C LEU A 90 -17.32 6.92 11.91
N LYS A 91 -17.73 6.09 12.89
CA LYS A 91 -19.01 6.24 13.60
C LYS A 91 -19.17 7.57 14.32
N ARG A 92 -18.09 8.28 14.56
CA ARG A 92 -18.07 9.63 15.18
C ARG A 92 -18.56 10.72 14.22
N HIS A 93 -18.66 10.41 12.91
CA HIS A 93 -19.02 11.36 11.86
C HIS A 93 -20.37 11.00 11.20
N PRO A 94 -21.10 11.96 10.64
CA PRO A 94 -22.29 11.68 9.83
C PRO A 94 -21.95 10.76 8.64
N ARG A 95 -22.82 9.79 8.37
CA ARG A 95 -22.60 8.74 7.35
C ARG A 95 -22.40 9.29 5.92
N ASP A 96 -22.97 10.42 5.62
CA ASP A 96 -22.88 11.14 4.33
C ASP A 96 -21.55 11.88 4.12
N LYS A 97 -20.67 11.92 5.13
CA LYS A 97 -19.37 12.61 5.05
C LYS A 97 -18.24 11.71 4.54
N PHE A 98 -18.48 10.42 4.40
CA PHE A 98 -17.43 9.50 3.99
C PHE A 98 -17.96 8.34 3.15
N PHE A 99 -17.07 7.83 2.30
CA PHE A 99 -17.18 6.56 1.61
C PHE A 99 -16.27 5.54 2.30
N VAL A 100 -16.79 4.33 2.55
CA VAL A 100 -16.01 3.24 3.11
C VAL A 100 -15.83 2.13 2.07
N ALA A 101 -14.57 1.70 1.91
CA ALA A 101 -14.19 0.58 1.06
C ALA A 101 -13.67 -0.57 1.91
N THR A 102 -14.12 -1.79 1.65
CA THR A 102 -13.57 -3.03 2.21
C THR A 102 -13.63 -4.18 1.21
N LYS A 103 -13.10 -5.34 1.58
CA LYS A 103 -12.75 -6.37 0.60
C LYS A 103 -13.12 -7.78 1.07
N MET A 104 -13.50 -8.65 0.13
CA MET A 104 -13.61 -10.09 0.35
C MET A 104 -12.23 -10.75 0.36
N SER A 105 -11.66 -10.96 1.54
CA SER A 105 -10.29 -11.46 1.76
C SER A 105 -10.26 -12.96 2.08
N ASN A 106 -11.01 -13.77 1.34
CA ASN A 106 -11.21 -15.21 1.55
C ASN A 106 -10.03 -16.07 1.05
N PHE A 107 -8.79 -15.69 1.41
CA PHE A 107 -7.57 -16.35 0.91
C PHE A 107 -7.34 -17.76 1.44
N SER A 108 -7.66 -17.99 2.72
CA SER A 108 -7.45 -19.27 3.40
C SER A 108 -8.62 -20.23 3.30
N ASN A 109 -9.81 -19.71 3.03
CA ASN A 109 -11.03 -20.50 2.88
C ASN A 109 -11.95 -19.81 1.87
N SER A 110 -12.22 -20.48 0.76
CA SER A 110 -13.08 -19.99 -0.33
C SER A 110 -14.51 -20.59 -0.27
N ASP A 111 -14.91 -21.21 0.84
CA ASP A 111 -16.28 -21.71 0.99
C ASP A 111 -17.30 -20.57 0.97
N TYR A 112 -18.46 -20.82 0.38
CA TYR A 112 -19.54 -19.85 0.26
C TYR A 112 -19.96 -19.26 1.61
N ASP A 113 -20.26 -20.12 2.59
CA ASP A 113 -20.72 -19.68 3.93
C ASP A 113 -19.66 -18.86 4.65
N PHE A 114 -18.38 -19.19 4.47
CA PHE A 114 -17.27 -18.42 5.02
C PHE A 114 -17.21 -17.00 4.41
N GLY A 115 -17.36 -16.89 3.09
CA GLY A 115 -17.36 -15.60 2.39
C GLY A 115 -18.56 -14.74 2.79
N VAL A 116 -19.76 -15.30 2.83
CA VAL A 116 -20.99 -14.62 3.29
C VAL A 116 -20.84 -14.12 4.72
N LYS A 117 -20.32 -14.96 5.62
CA LYS A 117 -20.05 -14.56 7.01
C LYS A 117 -19.02 -13.43 7.10
N MET A 118 -17.96 -13.47 6.27
CA MET A 118 -16.95 -12.41 6.20
C MET A 118 -17.59 -11.07 5.80
N TYR A 119 -18.44 -11.06 4.78
CA TYR A 119 -19.18 -9.89 4.34
C TYR A 119 -20.03 -9.27 5.46
N HIS A 120 -20.84 -10.09 6.15
CA HIS A 120 -21.65 -9.61 7.27
C HIS A 120 -20.80 -9.14 8.46
N ASN A 121 -19.66 -9.76 8.71
CA ASN A 121 -18.72 -9.31 9.73
C ASN A 121 -18.12 -7.96 9.37
N SER A 122 -17.83 -7.69 8.10
CA SER A 122 -17.34 -6.37 7.64
C SER A 122 -18.35 -5.27 7.92
N LEU A 123 -19.64 -5.46 7.59
CA LEU A 123 -20.71 -4.52 7.95
C LEU A 123 -20.75 -4.24 9.46
N LYS A 124 -20.70 -5.32 10.26
CA LYS A 124 -20.71 -5.22 11.73
C LYS A 124 -19.49 -4.50 12.29
N ASN A 125 -18.29 -4.83 11.80
CA ASN A 125 -17.04 -4.23 12.26
C ASN A 125 -16.96 -2.75 11.90
N LEU A 126 -17.38 -2.41 10.69
CA LEU A 126 -17.42 -1.03 10.19
C LEU A 126 -18.59 -0.22 10.78
N GLN A 127 -19.57 -0.88 11.42
CA GLN A 127 -20.76 -0.28 12.02
C GLN A 127 -21.61 0.49 11.01
N VAL A 128 -21.78 -0.05 9.81
CA VAL A 128 -22.54 0.53 8.69
C VAL A 128 -23.60 -0.44 8.17
N ASP A 129 -24.67 0.10 7.59
CA ASP A 129 -25.76 -0.68 7.01
C ASP A 129 -25.51 -1.04 5.54
N TYR A 130 -24.63 -0.28 4.87
CA TYR A 130 -24.18 -0.51 3.50
C TYR A 130 -22.72 -0.11 3.34
N ILE A 131 -22.04 -0.71 2.34
CA ILE A 131 -20.65 -0.43 1.97
C ILE A 131 -20.65 0.32 0.64
N ASP A 132 -19.91 1.43 0.57
CA ASP A 132 -19.87 2.24 -0.65
C ASP A 132 -19.06 1.53 -1.76
N TYR A 133 -17.88 1.00 -1.43
CA TYR A 133 -16.98 0.36 -2.37
C TYR A 133 -16.55 -1.03 -1.85
N TYR A 134 -17.01 -2.08 -2.51
CA TYR A 134 -16.66 -3.45 -2.12
C TYR A 134 -15.78 -4.12 -3.17
N LEU A 135 -14.71 -4.80 -2.75
CA LEU A 135 -13.72 -5.36 -3.66
C LEU A 135 -13.58 -6.89 -3.51
N LEU A 136 -13.43 -7.56 -4.64
CA LEU A 136 -12.79 -8.87 -4.67
C LEU A 136 -11.30 -8.66 -4.40
N HIS A 137 -10.79 -9.16 -3.26
CA HIS A 137 -9.44 -8.80 -2.79
C HIS A 137 -8.34 -9.58 -3.49
N MET A 138 -7.36 -8.86 -4.06
CA MET A 138 -6.11 -9.41 -4.59
C MET A 138 -6.34 -10.54 -5.60
N LEU A 139 -7.01 -10.24 -6.72
CA LEU A 139 -7.08 -11.12 -7.87
C LEU A 139 -5.70 -11.17 -8.56
N GLY A 140 -5.39 -12.27 -9.24
CA GLY A 140 -4.16 -12.41 -10.01
C GLY A 140 -3.38 -13.68 -9.72
N ALA A 141 -3.85 -14.52 -8.80
CA ALA A 141 -3.40 -15.92 -8.68
C ALA A 141 -4.24 -16.82 -9.61
N PRO A 142 -3.64 -17.84 -10.25
CA PRO A 142 -4.37 -18.74 -11.14
C PRO A 142 -5.21 -19.78 -10.38
N GLY A 143 -6.23 -20.29 -11.05
CA GLY A 143 -7.01 -21.43 -10.61
C GLY A 143 -7.76 -21.21 -9.29
N LYS A 144 -7.68 -22.20 -8.38
CA LYS A 144 -8.45 -22.19 -7.12
C LYS A 144 -8.10 -21.03 -6.18
N SER A 145 -6.89 -20.48 -6.27
CA SER A 145 -6.45 -19.36 -5.45
C SER A 145 -6.78 -17.99 -6.04
N GLY A 146 -7.31 -17.94 -7.26
CA GLY A 146 -7.68 -16.75 -7.99
C GLY A 146 -9.17 -16.53 -8.12
N LEU A 147 -9.55 -15.76 -9.13
CA LEU A 147 -10.94 -15.41 -9.44
C LEU A 147 -11.84 -16.64 -9.54
N GLN A 148 -11.38 -17.68 -10.28
CA GLN A 148 -12.20 -18.87 -10.52
C GLN A 148 -12.63 -19.56 -9.23
N GLY A 149 -11.68 -20.01 -8.41
CA GLY A 149 -12.01 -20.82 -7.24
C GLY A 149 -12.51 -20.02 -6.05
N ARG A 150 -12.11 -18.74 -5.95
CA ARG A 150 -12.51 -17.91 -4.81
C ARG A 150 -13.86 -17.24 -4.98
N PHE A 151 -14.35 -17.07 -6.21
CA PHE A 151 -15.55 -16.27 -6.47
C PHE A 151 -16.54 -16.88 -7.45
N LEU A 152 -16.07 -17.60 -8.49
CA LEU A 152 -16.95 -18.13 -9.52
C LEU A 152 -17.50 -19.52 -9.18
N ASP A 153 -16.61 -20.47 -8.88
CA ASP A 153 -16.99 -21.88 -8.64
C ASP A 153 -17.86 -22.05 -7.39
N ASN A 154 -17.76 -21.13 -6.43
CA ASN A 154 -18.46 -21.20 -5.14
C ASN A 154 -19.71 -20.29 -5.07
N GLY A 155 -20.01 -19.49 -6.12
CA GLY A 155 -21.19 -18.61 -6.15
C GLY A 155 -21.06 -17.32 -5.35
N LEU A 156 -19.89 -16.99 -4.81
CA LEU A 156 -19.69 -15.75 -4.04
C LEU A 156 -19.84 -14.49 -4.89
N LEU A 157 -19.46 -14.53 -6.18
CA LEU A 157 -19.70 -13.39 -7.07
C LEU A 157 -21.20 -13.12 -7.22
N ASP A 158 -22.01 -14.15 -7.43
CA ASP A 158 -23.47 -14.00 -7.55
C ASP A 158 -24.09 -13.44 -6.27
N PHE A 159 -23.59 -13.85 -5.10
CA PHE A 159 -23.98 -13.26 -3.83
C PHE A 159 -23.67 -11.76 -3.77
N LEU A 160 -22.47 -11.35 -4.13
CA LEU A 160 -22.05 -9.94 -4.11
C LEU A 160 -22.84 -9.09 -5.11
N LEU A 161 -23.18 -9.65 -6.28
CA LEU A 161 -24.05 -8.99 -7.25
C LEU A 161 -25.46 -8.75 -6.70
N LYS A 162 -26.03 -9.72 -5.98
CA LYS A 162 -27.32 -9.54 -5.30
C LYS A 162 -27.26 -8.50 -4.19
N GLU A 163 -26.15 -8.41 -3.45
CA GLU A 163 -25.94 -7.37 -2.44
C GLU A 163 -25.84 -5.97 -3.08
N ARG A 164 -25.23 -5.87 -4.28
CA ARG A 164 -25.20 -4.63 -5.08
C ARG A 164 -26.60 -4.25 -5.59
N GLU A 165 -27.35 -5.17 -6.16
CA GLU A 165 -28.73 -4.95 -6.59
C GLU A 165 -29.64 -4.48 -5.44
N ALA A 166 -29.42 -5.03 -4.23
CA ALA A 166 -30.15 -4.65 -3.02
C ALA A 166 -29.68 -3.31 -2.41
N GLY A 167 -28.66 -2.66 -2.97
CA GLY A 167 -28.10 -1.39 -2.50
C GLY A 167 -27.26 -1.50 -1.21
N ARG A 168 -26.93 -2.69 -0.74
CA ARG A 168 -26.04 -2.90 0.41
C ARG A 168 -24.56 -2.85 0.02
N ILE A 169 -24.23 -3.00 -1.25
CA ILE A 169 -23.00 -2.62 -1.91
C ILE A 169 -23.37 -1.57 -2.95
N ARG A 170 -22.77 -0.37 -2.88
CA ARG A 170 -23.05 0.67 -3.89
C ARG A 170 -22.21 0.46 -5.15
N HIS A 171 -20.92 0.18 -4.98
CA HIS A 171 -19.96 -0.04 -6.07
C HIS A 171 -19.19 -1.34 -5.84
N LEU A 172 -19.17 -2.23 -6.85
CA LEU A 172 -18.45 -3.49 -6.81
C LEU A 172 -17.25 -3.45 -7.77
N GLY A 173 -16.08 -3.73 -7.23
CA GLY A 173 -14.83 -3.76 -7.98
C GLY A 173 -13.90 -4.86 -7.50
N TRP A 174 -12.64 -4.74 -7.87
CA TRP A 174 -11.61 -5.69 -7.46
C TRP A 174 -10.25 -5.04 -7.33
N SER A 175 -9.36 -5.63 -6.53
CA SER A 175 -7.95 -5.24 -6.43
C SER A 175 -7.05 -6.31 -7.05
N PHE A 176 -5.92 -5.88 -7.59
CA PHE A 176 -5.07 -6.75 -8.38
C PHE A 176 -3.61 -6.76 -7.92
N HIS A 177 -3.08 -7.99 -7.81
CA HIS A 177 -1.64 -8.31 -7.76
C HIS A 177 -1.45 -9.65 -8.44
N GLY A 178 -0.71 -9.73 -9.54
CA GLY A 178 -0.48 -11.01 -10.21
C GLY A 178 -0.09 -10.91 -11.67
N THR A 179 -0.44 -11.94 -12.44
CA THR A 179 -0.04 -12.07 -13.84
C THR A 179 -0.98 -11.35 -14.79
N LYS A 180 -0.45 -11.01 -15.96
CA LYS A 180 -1.22 -10.35 -17.02
C LYS A 180 -2.47 -11.14 -17.44
N GLU A 181 -2.33 -12.46 -17.54
CA GLU A 181 -3.42 -13.34 -17.95
C GLU A 181 -4.62 -13.30 -16.98
N GLU A 182 -4.34 -13.29 -15.68
CA GLU A 182 -5.40 -13.21 -14.68
C GLU A 182 -6.02 -11.82 -14.60
N PHE A 183 -5.24 -10.77 -14.87
CA PHE A 183 -5.75 -9.42 -15.01
C PHE A 183 -6.73 -9.29 -16.18
N ASP A 184 -6.29 -9.71 -17.37
CA ASP A 184 -7.09 -9.65 -18.60
C ASP A 184 -8.38 -10.46 -18.45
N ARG A 185 -8.30 -11.62 -17.78
CA ARG A 185 -9.46 -12.46 -17.47
C ARG A 185 -10.46 -11.75 -16.57
N ALA A 186 -10.02 -11.13 -15.48
CA ALA A 186 -10.89 -10.39 -14.57
C ALA A 186 -11.52 -9.18 -15.25
N LEU A 187 -10.73 -8.46 -16.07
CA LEU A 187 -11.20 -7.31 -16.82
C LEU A 187 -12.21 -7.68 -17.92
N ALA A 188 -12.03 -8.81 -18.61
CA ALA A 188 -12.96 -9.31 -19.63
C ALA A 188 -14.36 -9.60 -19.05
N MET A 189 -14.48 -9.89 -17.76
CA MET A 189 -15.79 -10.06 -17.12
C MET A 189 -16.58 -8.75 -16.99
N HIS A 190 -15.98 -7.60 -17.30
CA HIS A 190 -16.67 -6.31 -17.23
C HIS A 190 -17.95 -6.27 -18.06
N ASP A 191 -17.96 -6.93 -19.23
CA ASP A 191 -19.13 -6.98 -20.12
C ASP A 191 -20.36 -7.69 -19.49
N GLN A 192 -20.11 -8.53 -18.46
CA GLN A 192 -21.14 -9.28 -17.72
C GLN A 192 -21.42 -8.69 -16.34
N VAL A 193 -20.36 -8.32 -15.63
CA VAL A 193 -20.44 -7.88 -14.22
C VAL A 193 -20.62 -6.37 -14.09
N HIS A 194 -20.18 -5.60 -15.09
CA HIS A 194 -20.15 -4.14 -15.06
C HIS A 194 -19.41 -3.65 -13.81
N TRP A 195 -18.08 -3.90 -13.78
CA TRP A 195 -17.23 -3.43 -12.68
C TRP A 195 -17.30 -1.91 -12.56
N ASP A 196 -17.58 -1.42 -11.35
CA ASP A 196 -17.71 0.00 -11.07
C ASP A 196 -16.35 0.70 -10.89
N PHE A 197 -15.31 -0.03 -10.52
CA PHE A 197 -13.93 0.46 -10.35
C PHE A 197 -12.94 -0.71 -10.28
N VAL A 198 -11.66 -0.39 -10.47
CA VAL A 198 -10.55 -1.34 -10.29
C VAL A 198 -9.45 -0.71 -9.48
N GLN A 199 -8.91 -1.45 -8.51
CA GLN A 199 -7.80 -1.01 -7.66
C GLN A 199 -6.50 -1.65 -8.12
N ILE A 200 -5.55 -0.83 -8.56
CA ILE A 200 -4.23 -1.25 -9.06
C ILE A 200 -3.09 -0.59 -8.30
N GLN A 201 -1.96 -1.26 -8.25
CA GLN A 201 -0.69 -0.68 -7.83
C GLN A 201 -0.20 0.27 -8.92
N LEU A 202 0.03 1.55 -8.58
CA LEU A 202 0.47 2.56 -9.53
C LEU A 202 1.38 3.59 -8.86
N ASN A 203 2.62 3.68 -9.34
CA ASN A 203 3.63 4.67 -8.96
C ASN A 203 4.67 4.77 -10.08
N TYR A 204 5.57 5.76 -10.03
CA TYR A 204 6.52 6.00 -11.10
C TYR A 204 7.57 4.88 -11.27
N SER A 205 7.83 4.05 -10.24
CA SER A 205 8.72 2.89 -10.37
C SER A 205 7.99 1.72 -11.05
N ASP A 206 6.80 1.35 -10.57
CA ASP A 206 6.04 0.22 -11.13
C ASP A 206 5.40 0.55 -12.48
N TRP A 207 5.46 1.80 -12.91
CA TRP A 207 4.95 2.20 -14.22
C TRP A 207 5.54 1.33 -15.32
N GLN A 208 6.86 1.11 -15.29
CA GLN A 208 7.60 0.26 -16.25
C GLN A 208 8.50 -0.80 -15.60
N HIS A 209 8.59 -0.85 -14.27
CA HIS A 209 9.49 -1.74 -13.54
C HIS A 209 8.78 -2.49 -12.41
N ALA A 210 7.58 -3.00 -12.68
CA ALA A 210 6.87 -3.82 -11.70
C ALA A 210 7.68 -5.09 -11.35
N SER A 211 7.73 -5.42 -10.06
CA SER A 211 8.56 -6.51 -9.56
C SER A 211 7.84 -7.86 -9.57
N GLY A 212 8.62 -8.91 -9.71
CA GLY A 212 8.16 -10.29 -9.65
C GLY A 212 7.21 -10.65 -10.79
N ARG A 213 6.02 -11.17 -10.46
CA ARG A 213 4.98 -11.51 -11.42
C ARG A 213 3.99 -10.38 -11.70
N ASN A 214 4.16 -9.24 -11.02
CA ASN A 214 3.27 -8.11 -11.19
C ASN A 214 3.41 -7.50 -12.58
N VAL A 215 2.34 -6.93 -13.08
CA VAL A 215 2.26 -6.29 -14.38
C VAL A 215 2.58 -4.80 -14.23
N ASN A 216 3.28 -4.23 -15.21
CA ASN A 216 3.56 -2.80 -15.24
C ASN A 216 2.29 -1.97 -15.16
N ALA A 217 2.35 -0.87 -14.42
CA ALA A 217 1.19 -0.05 -14.12
C ALA A 217 0.68 0.72 -15.35
N ASP A 218 1.53 1.04 -16.32
CA ASP A 218 1.14 1.61 -17.61
C ASP A 218 0.13 0.72 -18.34
N TYR A 219 0.43 -0.58 -18.46
CA TYR A 219 -0.48 -1.55 -19.04
C TYR A 219 -1.80 -1.65 -18.26
N LEU A 220 -1.72 -1.81 -16.93
CA LEU A 220 -2.91 -1.95 -16.10
C LEU A 220 -3.84 -0.74 -16.23
N TYR A 221 -3.26 0.46 -16.14
CA TYR A 221 -3.99 1.72 -16.25
C TYR A 221 -4.64 1.89 -17.63
N GLU A 222 -3.89 1.63 -18.71
CA GLU A 222 -4.39 1.73 -20.07
C GLU A 222 -5.59 0.79 -20.31
N GLN A 223 -5.48 -0.47 -19.89
CA GLN A 223 -6.54 -1.44 -20.09
C GLN A 223 -7.83 -1.09 -19.32
N VAL A 224 -7.72 -0.65 -18.07
CA VAL A 224 -8.87 -0.25 -17.25
C VAL A 224 -9.51 1.03 -17.81
N SER A 225 -8.69 2.04 -18.11
CA SER A 225 -9.17 3.34 -18.59
C SER A 225 -9.79 3.27 -19.99
N SER A 226 -9.32 2.36 -20.87
CA SER A 226 -9.92 2.13 -22.18
C SER A 226 -11.37 1.63 -22.11
N LYS A 227 -11.75 0.97 -21.00
CA LYS A 227 -13.14 0.57 -20.73
C LYS A 227 -13.94 1.62 -19.94
N ASN A 228 -13.39 2.82 -19.73
CA ASN A 228 -13.97 3.89 -18.89
C ASN A 228 -14.23 3.50 -17.44
N ILE A 229 -13.51 2.52 -16.91
CA ILE A 229 -13.62 2.12 -15.52
C ILE A 229 -12.71 3.02 -14.67
N PRO A 230 -13.20 3.63 -13.57
CA PRO A 230 -12.38 4.41 -12.66
C PRO A 230 -11.31 3.56 -11.96
N VAL A 231 -10.14 4.15 -11.76
CA VAL A 231 -8.98 3.51 -11.11
C VAL A 231 -8.83 4.02 -9.68
N VAL A 232 -8.79 3.11 -8.73
CA VAL A 232 -8.31 3.38 -7.36
C VAL A 232 -6.84 2.98 -7.30
N VAL A 233 -5.97 3.89 -6.86
CA VAL A 233 -4.53 3.63 -6.79
C VAL A 233 -4.15 3.15 -5.40
N MET A 234 -3.49 1.98 -5.34
CA MET A 234 -2.79 1.51 -4.14
C MET A 234 -1.28 1.57 -4.33
N GLU A 235 -0.54 1.58 -3.23
CA GLU A 235 0.93 1.61 -3.18
C GLU A 235 1.58 2.78 -3.97
N PRO A 236 1.08 4.01 -3.86
CA PRO A 236 1.70 5.16 -4.55
C PRO A 236 3.15 5.39 -4.11
N LEU A 237 3.53 4.95 -2.91
CA LEU A 237 4.88 5.03 -2.35
C LEU A 237 5.61 3.68 -2.26
N LEU A 238 5.11 2.59 -2.89
CA LEU A 238 5.70 1.24 -2.74
C LEU A 238 5.93 0.86 -1.26
N GLY A 239 4.90 1.03 -0.41
CA GLY A 239 5.03 0.75 1.01
C GLY A 239 5.98 1.70 1.77
N GLY A 240 6.31 2.85 1.21
CA GLY A 240 7.24 3.84 1.74
C GLY A 240 8.64 3.81 1.10
N ARG A 241 8.92 2.87 0.20
CA ARG A 241 10.23 2.78 -0.50
C ARG A 241 10.55 4.03 -1.32
N LEU A 242 9.56 4.67 -1.93
CA LEU A 242 9.73 5.88 -2.71
C LEU A 242 9.89 7.17 -1.87
N SER A 243 9.75 7.08 -0.55
CA SER A 243 10.12 8.14 0.40
C SER A 243 11.40 7.84 1.18
N ASN A 244 11.89 6.59 1.13
CA ASN A 244 13.16 6.16 1.71
C ASN A 244 14.10 5.70 0.60
N ILE A 245 14.66 6.66 -0.11
CA ILE A 245 15.47 6.52 -1.32
C ILE A 245 16.93 6.90 -1.05
N PRO A 246 17.90 6.45 -1.88
CA PRO A 246 19.30 6.83 -1.76
C PRO A 246 19.51 8.34 -1.84
N ASP A 247 20.55 8.86 -1.16
CA ASP A 247 20.85 10.31 -1.06
C ASP A 247 20.96 11.00 -2.43
N HIS A 248 21.56 10.35 -3.42
CA HIS A 248 21.69 10.94 -4.76
C HIS A 248 20.35 11.02 -5.51
N ILE A 249 19.41 10.09 -5.27
CA ILE A 249 18.03 10.17 -5.78
C ILE A 249 17.27 11.25 -5.01
N PHE A 250 17.43 11.30 -3.67
CA PHE A 250 16.85 12.34 -2.82
C PHE A 250 17.26 13.74 -3.31
N SER A 251 18.57 13.97 -3.49
CA SER A 251 19.11 15.25 -3.97
C SER A 251 18.54 15.61 -5.34
N ARG A 252 18.50 14.66 -6.29
CA ARG A 252 17.92 14.85 -7.63
C ARG A 252 16.46 15.34 -7.58
N LEU A 253 15.63 14.74 -6.71
CA LEU A 253 14.21 15.14 -6.55
C LEU A 253 14.10 16.51 -5.86
N LYS A 254 14.94 16.77 -4.84
CA LYS A 254 14.94 18.04 -4.08
C LYS A 254 15.48 19.21 -4.88
N GLU A 255 16.46 19.03 -5.75
CA GLU A 255 16.95 20.08 -6.65
C GLU A 255 15.84 20.60 -7.56
N ARG A 256 14.93 19.73 -8.02
CA ARG A 256 13.82 20.12 -8.89
C ARG A 256 12.62 20.69 -8.13
N ASN A 257 12.38 20.24 -6.90
CA ASN A 257 11.32 20.75 -6.02
C ASN A 257 11.84 20.89 -4.58
N PRO A 258 12.57 21.97 -4.25
CA PRO A 258 13.17 22.16 -2.94
C PRO A 258 12.16 22.19 -1.78
N GLU A 259 10.99 22.77 -1.99
CA GLU A 259 9.95 22.95 -0.97
C GLU A 259 9.08 21.72 -0.78
N GLY A 260 8.89 20.92 -1.82
CA GLY A 260 8.06 19.71 -1.77
C GLY A 260 8.75 18.54 -1.07
N SER A 261 7.98 17.68 -0.44
CA SER A 261 8.51 16.41 0.05
C SER A 261 8.87 15.48 -1.11
N VAL A 262 9.77 14.51 -0.86
CA VAL A 262 10.06 13.46 -1.84
C VAL A 262 8.80 12.64 -2.15
N ALA A 263 7.96 12.40 -1.14
CA ALA A 263 6.70 11.70 -1.30
C ALA A 263 5.72 12.43 -2.24
N SER A 264 5.75 13.76 -2.26
CA SER A 264 4.86 14.56 -3.11
C SER A 264 5.02 14.27 -4.60
N TRP A 265 6.21 13.91 -5.07
CA TRP A 265 6.47 13.49 -6.44
C TRP A 265 5.68 12.23 -6.82
N ALA A 266 5.72 11.22 -5.95
CA ALA A 266 4.98 9.97 -6.16
C ALA A 266 3.46 10.16 -6.09
N PHE A 267 2.98 11.01 -5.18
CA PHE A 267 1.56 11.36 -5.12
C PHE A 267 1.09 12.16 -6.32
N ARG A 268 1.88 13.13 -6.80
CA ARG A 268 1.57 13.86 -8.03
C ARG A 268 1.53 12.91 -9.22
N PHE A 269 2.50 11.98 -9.34
CA PHE A 269 2.51 10.97 -10.40
C PHE A 269 1.22 10.13 -10.36
N ALA A 270 0.89 9.57 -9.20
CA ALA A 270 -0.28 8.71 -9.03
C ALA A 270 -1.61 9.45 -9.24
N GLY A 271 -1.66 10.74 -8.91
CA GLY A 271 -2.85 11.56 -9.04
C GLY A 271 -3.03 12.23 -10.41
N THR A 272 -1.99 12.32 -11.24
CA THR A 272 -2.05 13.00 -12.54
C THR A 272 -2.97 12.31 -13.54
N PRO A 273 -2.98 10.96 -13.70
CA PRO A 273 -3.81 10.32 -14.71
C PRO A 273 -5.30 10.56 -14.48
N GLU A 274 -6.02 10.94 -15.55
CA GLU A 274 -7.40 11.45 -15.48
C GLU A 274 -8.43 10.45 -14.95
N LYS A 275 -8.24 9.13 -15.23
CA LYS A 275 -9.17 8.08 -14.78
C LYS A 275 -8.92 7.59 -13.35
N VAL A 276 -7.97 8.17 -12.64
CA VAL A 276 -7.75 7.89 -11.21
C VAL A 276 -8.85 8.55 -10.38
N LEU A 277 -9.64 7.76 -9.66
CA LEU A 277 -10.69 8.21 -8.76
C LEU A 277 -10.10 8.72 -7.45
N THR A 278 -9.22 7.92 -6.84
CA THR A 278 -8.56 8.25 -5.57
C THR A 278 -7.23 7.52 -5.44
N VAL A 279 -6.30 8.12 -4.70
CA VAL A 279 -4.96 7.58 -4.40
C VAL A 279 -4.88 7.27 -2.92
N LEU A 280 -4.73 5.98 -2.59
CA LEU A 280 -4.71 5.50 -1.21
C LEU A 280 -3.34 5.72 -0.56
N SER A 281 -3.33 6.35 0.59
CA SER A 281 -2.14 6.50 1.41
C SER A 281 -2.35 5.98 2.83
N GLY A 282 -1.41 5.15 3.30
CA GLY A 282 -1.34 4.70 4.69
C GLY A 282 -0.62 5.74 5.55
N MET A 283 -1.37 6.67 6.10
CA MET A 283 -0.85 7.81 6.88
C MET A 283 -0.85 7.48 8.37
N THR A 284 0.25 6.88 8.86
CA THR A 284 0.41 6.45 10.26
C THR A 284 0.59 7.62 11.23
N TYR A 285 1.14 8.75 10.75
CA TYR A 285 1.44 9.94 11.55
C TYR A 285 0.74 11.17 10.98
N MET A 286 0.47 12.15 11.83
CA MET A 286 -0.19 13.40 11.44
C MET A 286 0.60 14.15 10.36
N GLU A 287 1.93 14.12 10.44
CA GLU A 287 2.82 14.76 9.46
C GLU A 287 2.64 14.16 8.05
N HIS A 288 2.43 12.86 7.94
CA HIS A 288 2.14 12.20 6.66
C HIS A 288 0.81 12.70 6.09
N LEU A 289 -0.23 12.78 6.93
CA LEU A 289 -1.54 13.27 6.53
C LEU A 289 -1.47 14.72 6.06
N GLN A 290 -0.82 15.59 6.82
CA GLN A 290 -0.66 17.01 6.48
C GLN A 290 0.13 17.22 5.19
N ASP A 291 1.20 16.46 4.96
CA ASP A 291 2.01 16.55 3.73
C ASP A 291 1.23 16.11 2.49
N ASN A 292 0.51 14.99 2.58
CA ASN A 292 -0.31 14.48 1.49
C ASN A 292 -1.50 15.40 1.20
N LEU A 293 -2.10 15.98 2.24
CA LEU A 293 -3.14 16.99 2.10
C LEU A 293 -2.63 18.21 1.32
N ARG A 294 -1.42 18.71 1.59
CA ARG A 294 -0.80 19.82 0.83
C ARG A 294 -0.63 19.45 -0.65
N THR A 295 -0.20 18.23 -0.94
CA THR A 295 0.03 17.77 -2.31
C THR A 295 -1.25 17.78 -3.16
N TYR A 296 -2.40 17.53 -2.53
CA TYR A 296 -3.70 17.45 -3.22
C TYR A 296 -4.63 18.64 -2.94
N SER A 297 -4.08 19.82 -2.56
CA SER A 297 -4.89 21.01 -2.24
C SER A 297 -4.42 22.30 -2.93
N PRO A 298 -4.69 22.47 -4.23
CA PRO A 298 -5.13 21.48 -5.21
C PRO A 298 -3.99 20.61 -5.73
N LEU A 299 -4.29 19.49 -6.37
CA LEU A 299 -3.30 18.78 -7.17
C LEU A 299 -2.78 19.69 -8.29
N VAL A 300 -1.48 19.82 -8.39
CA VAL A 300 -0.79 20.32 -9.58
C VAL A 300 -0.35 19.10 -10.39
N PRO A 301 -1.00 18.76 -11.51
CA PRO A 301 -0.61 17.62 -12.33
C PRO A 301 0.84 17.73 -12.79
N LEU A 302 1.48 16.59 -13.04
CA LEU A 302 2.82 16.59 -13.64
C LEU A 302 2.75 17.09 -15.08
N THR A 303 3.74 17.89 -15.47
CA THR A 303 4.01 18.15 -16.89
C THR A 303 4.65 16.91 -17.54
N ASP A 304 4.65 16.86 -18.89
CA ASP A 304 5.31 15.78 -19.61
C ASP A 304 6.80 15.68 -19.26
N GLU A 305 7.46 16.83 -19.05
CA GLU A 305 8.87 16.88 -18.65
C GLU A 305 9.08 16.33 -17.23
N GLU A 306 8.21 16.67 -16.28
CA GLU A 306 8.26 16.13 -14.91
C GLU A 306 7.94 14.63 -14.89
N ASN A 307 7.00 14.19 -15.73
CA ASN A 307 6.69 12.77 -15.88
C ASN A 307 7.91 12.00 -16.39
N GLN A 308 8.54 12.45 -17.48
CA GLN A 308 9.75 11.83 -18.01
C GLN A 308 10.90 11.84 -16.98
N PHE A 309 11.07 12.94 -16.27
CA PHE A 309 12.08 13.04 -15.19
C PHE A 309 11.89 11.97 -14.11
N LEU A 310 10.65 11.64 -13.74
CA LEU A 310 10.36 10.57 -12.77
C LEU A 310 10.60 9.18 -13.35
N LEU A 311 10.29 8.95 -14.62
CA LEU A 311 10.60 7.68 -15.30
C LEU A 311 12.12 7.46 -15.40
N ASP A 312 12.88 8.48 -15.78
CA ASP A 312 14.35 8.44 -15.78
C ASP A 312 14.92 8.19 -14.37
N THR A 313 14.23 8.71 -13.34
CA THR A 313 14.59 8.47 -11.95
C THR A 313 14.32 7.03 -11.54
N ALA A 314 13.21 6.45 -11.99
CA ALA A 314 12.90 5.03 -11.78
C ALA A 314 13.96 4.13 -12.43
N ASP A 315 14.37 4.41 -13.68
CA ASP A 315 15.46 3.71 -14.36
C ASP A 315 16.77 3.76 -13.58
N LEU A 316 17.09 4.93 -13.01
CA LEU A 316 18.27 5.08 -12.17
C LEU A 316 18.17 4.24 -10.89
N MET A 317 16.99 4.15 -10.27
CA MET A 317 16.77 3.35 -9.07
C MET A 317 16.97 1.84 -9.31
N GLN A 318 16.71 1.33 -10.53
CA GLN A 318 16.94 -0.09 -10.86
C GLN A 318 18.41 -0.52 -10.74
N LYS A 319 19.35 0.42 -10.73
CA LYS A 319 20.79 0.12 -10.56
C LYS A 319 21.18 -0.25 -9.13
N TYR A 320 20.27 -0.14 -8.17
CA TYR A 320 20.53 -0.41 -6.75
C TYR A 320 19.85 -1.72 -6.31
N PRO A 321 20.61 -2.67 -5.71
CA PRO A 321 20.12 -4.02 -5.41
C PRO A 321 19.26 -4.08 -4.14
N THR A 322 18.13 -3.40 -4.10
CA THR A 322 17.17 -3.53 -3.01
C THR A 322 16.23 -4.71 -3.22
N VAL A 323 15.76 -5.32 -2.12
CA VAL A 323 14.68 -6.32 -2.16
C VAL A 323 13.34 -5.58 -2.32
N PRO A 324 12.44 -5.99 -3.23
CA PRO A 324 11.18 -5.28 -3.48
C PRO A 324 10.13 -5.46 -2.38
N CYS A 325 10.53 -5.48 -1.11
CA CYS A 325 9.65 -5.59 0.04
C CYS A 325 9.00 -4.23 0.35
N ASN A 326 7.67 -4.19 0.43
CA ASN A 326 6.87 -3.01 0.79
C ASN A 326 6.26 -3.10 2.21
N ASP A 327 6.79 -3.98 3.07
CA ASP A 327 6.36 -4.14 4.47
C ASP A 327 4.85 -4.37 4.65
N CYS A 328 4.21 -5.11 3.76
CA CYS A 328 2.78 -5.40 3.83
C CYS A 328 2.41 -6.43 4.91
N LYS A 329 3.38 -7.20 5.40
CA LYS A 329 3.25 -8.22 6.46
C LYS A 329 2.38 -9.43 6.13
N TYR A 330 1.99 -9.64 4.86
CA TYR A 330 1.20 -10.82 4.48
C TYR A 330 1.95 -12.14 4.65
N CYS A 331 3.29 -12.10 4.66
CA CYS A 331 4.14 -13.26 4.96
C CYS A 331 4.22 -13.58 6.47
N MET A 332 3.55 -12.83 7.33
CA MET A 332 3.56 -13.03 8.78
C MET A 332 2.24 -13.66 9.27
N PRO A 333 2.28 -14.43 10.38
CA PRO A 333 3.46 -14.79 11.17
C PRO A 333 4.29 -15.89 10.51
N CYS A 334 5.61 -15.80 10.63
CA CYS A 334 6.50 -16.90 10.27
C CYS A 334 6.41 -18.01 11.33
N PRO A 335 6.20 -19.29 10.96
CA PRO A 335 6.11 -20.40 11.95
C PRO A 335 7.40 -20.59 12.76
N TYR A 336 8.53 -20.06 12.28
CA TYR A 336 9.83 -20.10 12.95
C TYR A 336 10.18 -18.78 13.65
N GLY A 337 9.22 -17.89 13.81
CA GLY A 337 9.36 -16.66 14.56
C GLY A 337 10.15 -15.53 13.90
N ILE A 338 10.57 -15.67 12.63
CA ILE A 338 11.37 -14.66 11.94
C ILE A 338 10.52 -13.41 11.68
N ASP A 339 11.09 -12.24 11.92
CA ASP A 339 10.54 -10.97 11.45
C ASP A 339 10.99 -10.69 10.02
N ILE A 340 10.32 -11.38 9.07
CA ILE A 340 10.66 -11.31 7.64
C ILE A 340 10.69 -9.85 7.14
N PRO A 341 9.65 -9.03 7.34
CA PRO A 341 9.69 -7.64 6.88
C PRO A 341 10.79 -6.82 7.56
N GLY A 342 11.00 -7.01 8.85
CA GLY A 342 12.05 -6.30 9.59
C GLY A 342 13.45 -6.54 9.02
N VAL A 343 13.75 -7.79 8.65
CA VAL A 343 15.03 -8.16 7.99
C VAL A 343 15.18 -7.46 6.64
N LEU A 344 14.15 -7.55 5.78
CA LEU A 344 14.21 -7.02 4.41
C LEU A 344 14.25 -5.48 4.39
N VAL A 345 13.48 -4.85 5.27
CA VAL A 345 13.45 -3.37 5.39
C VAL A 345 14.78 -2.84 5.91
N HIS A 346 15.38 -3.51 6.93
CA HIS A 346 16.71 -3.13 7.41
C HIS A 346 17.76 -3.24 6.30
N TYR A 347 17.77 -4.34 5.55
CA TYR A 347 18.67 -4.51 4.42
C TYR A 347 18.53 -3.37 3.41
N ASN A 348 17.30 -3.08 2.97
CA ASN A 348 17.02 -2.00 2.02
C ASN A 348 17.48 -0.63 2.53
N LYS A 349 17.25 -0.37 3.82
CA LYS A 349 17.74 0.86 4.46
C LYS A 349 19.25 0.98 4.36
N CYS A 350 19.98 -0.08 4.68
CA CYS A 350 21.43 -0.09 4.60
C CYS A 350 21.94 0.09 3.17
N VAL A 351 21.27 -0.49 2.17
CA VAL A 351 21.59 -0.26 0.75
C VAL A 351 21.42 1.23 0.42
N ASN A 352 20.29 1.83 0.79
CA ASN A 352 19.98 3.23 0.49
C ASN A 352 20.92 4.21 1.18
N GLU A 353 21.36 3.91 2.39
CA GLU A 353 22.28 4.74 3.18
C GLU A 353 23.78 4.51 2.83
N GLY A 354 24.08 3.64 1.86
CA GLY A 354 25.47 3.29 1.53
C GLY A 354 26.21 2.49 2.61
N ASN A 355 25.45 1.85 3.52
CA ASN A 355 25.99 1.04 4.62
C ASN A 355 26.16 -0.45 4.22
N MET A 356 26.52 -0.69 2.95
CA MET A 356 26.77 -2.01 2.37
C MET A 356 28.19 -2.09 1.83
N PRO A 357 29.23 -2.27 2.68
CA PRO A 357 30.60 -2.39 2.20
C PRO A 357 30.76 -3.63 1.31
N LYS A 358 31.53 -3.51 0.23
CA LYS A 358 31.75 -4.60 -0.74
C LYS A 358 32.91 -5.50 -0.34
N ASP A 359 33.94 -4.90 0.26
CA ASP A 359 35.13 -5.59 0.72
C ASP A 359 35.83 -4.77 1.85
N ARG A 360 36.90 -5.31 2.40
CA ARG A 360 37.68 -4.67 3.47
C ARG A 360 38.48 -3.45 3.07
N MET A 361 38.67 -3.25 1.76
CA MET A 361 39.42 -2.10 1.23
C MET A 361 38.51 -0.88 1.02
N ASP A 362 37.20 -1.03 1.21
CA ASP A 362 36.25 0.08 1.17
C ASP A 362 36.59 1.10 2.26
N GLU A 363 36.81 2.37 1.86
CA GLU A 363 37.16 3.46 2.79
C GLU A 363 36.16 3.61 3.95
N ASN A 364 34.89 3.26 3.72
CA ASN A 364 33.82 3.30 4.70
C ASN A 364 33.60 1.96 5.44
N TYR A 365 34.42 0.93 5.18
CA TYR A 365 34.18 -0.44 5.67
C TYR A 365 33.81 -0.50 7.17
N VAL A 366 34.62 0.08 8.04
CA VAL A 366 34.43 0.02 9.50
C VAL A 366 33.12 0.69 9.91
N LYS A 367 32.84 1.86 9.33
CA LYS A 367 31.62 2.64 9.61
C LYS A 367 30.37 1.91 9.11
N ALA A 368 30.38 1.49 7.86
CA ALA A 368 29.25 0.82 7.21
C ALA A 368 28.96 -0.54 7.83
N ARG A 369 29.99 -1.35 8.09
CA ARG A 369 29.86 -2.62 8.82
C ARG A 369 29.20 -2.43 10.20
N ARG A 370 29.68 -1.47 10.97
CA ARG A 370 29.11 -1.15 12.30
C ARG A 370 27.66 -0.67 12.17
N ALA A 371 27.36 0.21 11.22
CA ALA A 371 26.01 0.71 10.99
C ALA A 371 25.06 -0.44 10.64
N PHE A 372 25.48 -1.35 9.75
CA PHE A 372 24.69 -2.51 9.37
C PHE A 372 24.42 -3.44 10.58
N LEU A 373 25.47 -3.92 11.25
CA LEU A 373 25.34 -4.93 12.31
C LEU A 373 24.58 -4.41 13.54
N VAL A 374 24.91 -3.18 14.00
CA VAL A 374 24.22 -2.56 15.14
C VAL A 374 22.78 -2.23 14.79
N GLY A 375 22.54 -1.75 13.57
CA GLY A 375 21.20 -1.48 13.06
C GLY A 375 20.37 -2.75 12.97
N TYR A 376 20.95 -3.86 12.49
CA TYR A 376 20.30 -5.16 12.40
C TYR A 376 19.85 -5.68 13.77
N ASP A 377 20.74 -5.67 14.77
CA ASP A 377 20.43 -6.12 16.13
C ASP A 377 19.37 -5.23 16.82
N ARG A 378 19.30 -3.94 16.47
CA ARG A 378 18.28 -3.01 17.01
C ARG A 378 16.92 -3.17 16.31
N SER A 379 16.92 -3.38 14.99
CA SER A 379 15.70 -3.47 14.18
C SER A 379 15.05 -4.85 14.28
N VAL A 380 15.86 -5.91 14.42
CA VAL A 380 15.39 -7.30 14.42
C VAL A 380 15.98 -8.04 15.62
N PRO A 381 15.18 -8.35 16.65
CA PRO A 381 15.65 -9.12 17.81
C PRO A 381 16.32 -10.44 17.39
N LYS A 382 17.38 -10.85 18.08
CA LYS A 382 18.22 -12.02 17.70
C LYS A 382 17.44 -13.30 17.40
N LEU A 383 16.41 -13.61 18.18
CA LEU A 383 15.55 -14.78 17.96
C LEU A 383 14.60 -14.65 16.77
N ARG A 384 14.59 -13.48 16.10
CA ARG A 384 13.73 -13.19 14.95
C ARG A 384 14.51 -12.86 13.67
N GLN A 385 15.84 -13.06 13.70
CA GLN A 385 16.74 -12.78 12.58
C GLN A 385 16.68 -13.87 11.49
N ALA A 386 17.26 -13.55 10.34
CA ALA A 386 17.25 -14.39 9.13
C ALA A 386 17.92 -15.76 9.33
N SER A 387 18.88 -15.87 10.25
CA SER A 387 19.58 -17.13 10.60
C SER A 387 18.66 -18.27 11.03
N HIS A 388 17.44 -17.97 11.45
CA HIS A 388 16.43 -18.98 11.83
C HIS A 388 15.63 -19.50 10.63
N CYS A 389 15.88 -19.02 9.40
CA CYS A 389 15.17 -19.48 8.21
C CYS A 389 15.61 -20.89 7.79
N ILE A 390 14.66 -21.82 7.78
CA ILE A 390 14.90 -23.20 7.33
C ILE A 390 14.58 -23.44 5.84
N GLY A 391 14.17 -22.39 5.11
CA GLY A 391 13.83 -22.51 3.69
C GLY A 391 12.49 -23.17 3.38
N CYS A 392 11.54 -23.24 4.31
CA CYS A 392 10.26 -23.96 4.12
C CYS A 392 9.33 -23.37 3.04
N GLY A 393 9.55 -22.13 2.61
CA GLY A 393 8.81 -21.47 1.51
C GLY A 393 7.36 -21.11 1.81
N GLN A 394 6.84 -21.33 3.02
CA GLN A 394 5.42 -21.04 3.36
C GLN A 394 5.05 -19.55 3.23
N CYS A 395 6.03 -18.65 3.29
CA CYS A 395 5.82 -17.21 3.15
C CYS A 395 5.67 -16.76 1.68
N ASN A 396 6.23 -17.50 0.70
CA ASN A 396 6.26 -17.09 -0.71
C ASN A 396 4.86 -16.89 -1.33
N PRO A 397 3.88 -17.80 -1.14
CA PRO A 397 2.55 -17.62 -1.74
C PRO A 397 1.79 -16.38 -1.27
N HIS A 398 2.16 -15.85 -0.09
CA HIS A 398 1.51 -14.68 0.50
C HIS A 398 2.14 -13.36 0.07
N CYS A 399 3.29 -13.38 -0.62
CA CYS A 399 4.00 -12.17 -1.01
C CYS A 399 3.40 -11.55 -2.29
N PRO A 400 2.77 -10.37 -2.23
CA PRO A 400 2.23 -9.70 -3.41
C PRO A 400 3.33 -9.24 -4.38
N GLN A 401 4.56 -9.05 -3.88
CA GLN A 401 5.72 -8.68 -4.70
C GLN A 401 6.47 -9.90 -5.25
N SER A 402 5.97 -11.11 -5.02
CA SER A 402 6.57 -12.39 -5.50
C SER A 402 8.05 -12.55 -5.15
N ILE A 403 8.45 -12.06 -3.99
CA ILE A 403 9.82 -12.22 -3.47
C ILE A 403 10.03 -13.70 -3.13
N ASP A 404 11.15 -14.28 -3.58
CA ASP A 404 11.64 -15.55 -3.03
C ASP A 404 12.24 -15.29 -1.65
N ILE A 405 11.37 -15.21 -0.65
CA ILE A 405 11.70 -14.78 0.70
C ILE A 405 12.80 -15.65 1.33
N PRO A 406 12.76 -17.01 1.30
CA PRO A 406 13.82 -17.81 1.86
C PRO A 406 15.19 -17.53 1.22
N LYS A 407 15.23 -17.38 -0.11
CA LYS A 407 16.47 -17.06 -0.83
C LYS A 407 17.06 -15.72 -0.36
N GLU A 408 16.21 -14.68 -0.25
CA GLU A 408 16.64 -13.37 0.21
C GLU A 408 17.09 -13.39 1.69
N LEU A 409 16.37 -14.11 2.56
CA LEU A 409 16.78 -14.25 3.96
C LEU A 409 18.13 -14.95 4.09
N HIS A 410 18.37 -16.04 3.36
CA HIS A 410 19.66 -16.75 3.38
C HIS A 410 20.79 -15.89 2.81
N ARG A 411 20.52 -15.12 1.75
CA ARG A 411 21.50 -14.16 1.19
C ARG A 411 21.89 -13.09 2.18
N ILE A 412 20.92 -12.52 2.88
CA ILE A 412 21.15 -11.48 3.91
C ILE A 412 21.88 -12.08 5.12
N ASP A 413 21.50 -13.28 5.55
CA ASP A 413 22.19 -13.96 6.66
C ASP A 413 23.65 -14.28 6.33
N ALA A 414 23.93 -14.79 5.13
CA ALA A 414 25.30 -15.00 4.66
C ALA A 414 26.12 -13.70 4.68
N TYR A 415 25.52 -12.57 4.24
CA TYR A 415 26.17 -11.27 4.29
C TYR A 415 26.42 -10.80 5.74
N VAL A 416 25.46 -10.99 6.64
CA VAL A 416 25.63 -10.70 8.07
C VAL A 416 26.79 -11.48 8.66
N GLU A 417 26.90 -12.77 8.36
CA GLU A 417 27.99 -13.63 8.84
C GLU A 417 29.35 -13.21 8.27
N GLN A 418 29.42 -12.85 6.98
CA GLN A 418 30.64 -12.29 6.38
C GLN A 418 31.08 -10.99 7.09
N LEU A 419 30.13 -10.10 7.40
CA LEU A 419 30.42 -8.89 8.15
C LEU A 419 30.92 -9.19 9.58
N LYS A 420 30.33 -10.16 10.27
CA LYS A 420 30.76 -10.57 11.63
C LYS A 420 32.16 -11.16 11.63
N GLN A 421 32.44 -12.02 10.67
CA GLN A 421 33.72 -12.73 10.52
C GLN A 421 34.80 -11.90 9.82
N GLU A 422 34.43 -10.73 9.31
CA GLU A 422 35.31 -9.88 8.50
C GLU A 422 35.90 -10.60 7.29
N THR A 423 35.09 -11.37 6.57
CA THR A 423 35.47 -12.20 5.41
C THR A 423 34.95 -11.70 4.08
N LEU A 424 34.48 -10.43 4.01
CA LEU A 424 34.07 -9.78 2.76
C LEU A 424 35.26 -9.60 1.82
#